data_71a52fcc88d20cd5c2aa434417ac77f9
#
_entry.id   71a52fcc88d20cd5c2aa434417ac77f9
#
_cell.length_a   1.000
_cell.length_b   1.000
_cell.length_c   1.000
_cell.angle_alpha   90.00
_cell.angle_beta   90.00
_cell.angle_gamma   90.00
#
_symmetry.space_group_name_H-M   'P 1'
#
loop_
_entity.id
_entity.type
_entity.pdbx_description
1 polymer ?
#
loop_
_entity_poly.entity_id
_entity_poly.type
_entity_poly.pdbx_seq_one_letter_code
_entity_poly.pdbx_strand_id
1 'polypeptide(L)'
;DHVLASGQDINVFVFDTEVYSNTGGQSSKSTNTGAVAQFAASGKEVKKKDLASIAMSYGYVYVAQVAMGADYNQTLKAILEAEAYPGPSLIIGYAPCIAHGIKKGMGASQEEEKIAVESGYWHNFRYNPNAEKKFTLDSKPPKREFREFIEGEVRYTALQLKNPERAEELFKRNEENAKAR
;
A
#
# COMPACT_ATOMS: atom_id res chain seq x y z
N ASP A 1 6.60 8.65 -13.67
CA ASP A 1 6.45 10.11 -13.82
C ASP A 1 6.26 10.49 -15.30
N HIS A 2 7.27 10.28 -16.16
CA HIS A 2 7.21 10.69 -17.58
C HIS A 2 5.99 10.13 -18.34
N VAL A 3 5.65 8.85 -18.13
CA VAL A 3 4.50 8.21 -18.78
C VAL A 3 3.18 8.90 -18.39
N LEU A 4 2.98 9.16 -17.09
CA LEU A 4 1.78 9.85 -16.60
C LEU A 4 1.74 11.31 -17.09
N ALA A 5 2.90 11.96 -17.16
CA ALA A 5 3.02 13.34 -17.65
C ALA A 5 2.73 13.48 -19.15
N SER A 6 2.82 12.39 -19.92
CA SER A 6 2.56 12.42 -21.37
C SER A 6 1.10 12.71 -21.74
N GLY A 7 0.16 12.50 -20.82
CA GLY A 7 -1.27 12.64 -21.08
C GLY A 7 -1.86 11.59 -22.02
N GLN A 8 -1.08 10.60 -22.42
CA GLN A 8 -1.53 9.52 -23.31
C GLN A 8 -2.48 8.58 -22.57
N ASP A 9 -3.39 7.97 -23.30
CA ASP A 9 -4.30 6.95 -22.82
C ASP A 9 -3.53 5.64 -22.59
N ILE A 10 -3.04 5.48 -21.35
CA ILE A 10 -2.20 4.36 -20.92
C ILE A 10 -2.61 3.94 -19.50
N ASN A 11 -2.83 2.65 -19.30
CA ASN A 11 -3.04 2.07 -17.99
C ASN A 11 -1.72 1.57 -17.40
N VAL A 12 -1.35 2.08 -16.23
CA VAL A 12 -0.20 1.65 -15.45
C VAL A 12 -0.68 0.91 -14.21
N PHE A 13 -0.28 -0.35 -14.05
CA PHE A 13 -0.55 -1.14 -12.85
C PHE A 13 0.73 -1.33 -12.05
N VAL A 14 0.76 -0.86 -10.81
CA VAL A 14 1.88 -1.00 -9.88
C VAL A 14 1.54 -2.06 -8.83
N PHE A 15 2.35 -3.13 -8.77
CA PHE A 15 2.33 -4.07 -7.66
C PHE A 15 3.22 -3.53 -6.55
N ASP A 16 2.61 -2.97 -5.50
CA ASP A 16 3.33 -2.40 -4.37
C ASP A 16 3.73 -3.51 -3.38
N THR A 17 4.91 -4.06 -3.58
CA THR A 17 5.53 -5.04 -2.70
C THR A 17 6.23 -4.42 -1.50
N GLU A 18 6.23 -3.09 -1.37
CA GLU A 18 6.81 -2.31 -0.27
C GLU A 18 8.32 -2.52 -0.03
N VAL A 19 8.98 -3.32 -0.85
CA VAL A 19 10.44 -3.56 -0.88
C VAL A 19 10.90 -3.79 -2.31
N TYR A 20 12.20 -3.76 -2.57
CA TYR A 20 12.77 -4.27 -3.81
C TYR A 20 12.75 -5.80 -3.78
N SER A 21 11.65 -6.39 -4.24
CA SER A 21 11.35 -7.81 -4.10
C SER A 21 12.34 -8.70 -4.88
N ASN A 22 12.58 -8.39 -6.15
CA ASN A 22 13.41 -9.22 -7.05
C ASN A 22 14.86 -9.35 -6.61
N THR A 23 15.41 -8.32 -5.99
CA THR A 23 16.84 -8.26 -5.60
C THR A 23 17.09 -8.71 -4.16
N GLY A 24 16.04 -9.10 -3.43
CA GLY A 24 16.18 -9.74 -2.12
C GLY A 24 15.68 -8.91 -0.92
N GLY A 25 14.70 -8.02 -1.12
CA GLY A 25 14.00 -7.36 -0.02
C GLY A 25 14.70 -6.13 0.57
N GLN A 26 15.39 -5.35 -0.28
CA GLN A 26 15.96 -4.07 0.16
C GLN A 26 14.88 -3.05 0.44
N SER A 27 15.15 -2.17 1.40
CA SER A 27 14.28 -1.03 1.72
C SER A 27 14.14 -0.11 0.52
N SER A 28 12.91 0.23 0.18
CA SER A 28 12.55 1.19 -0.86
C SER A 28 11.91 2.44 -0.26
N LYS A 29 11.55 3.40 -1.11
CA LYS A 29 10.71 4.55 -0.70
C LYS A 29 9.29 4.12 -0.33
N SER A 30 8.85 2.95 -0.82
CA SER A 30 7.54 2.36 -0.51
C SER A 30 7.52 1.56 0.80
N THR A 31 8.65 1.28 1.41
CA THR A 31 8.71 0.55 2.68
C THR A 31 8.15 1.40 3.81
N ASN A 32 7.26 0.83 4.61
CA ASN A 32 6.63 1.52 5.74
C ASN A 32 7.56 1.68 6.93
N THR A 33 7.27 2.67 7.77
CA THR A 33 7.96 2.93 9.03
C THR A 33 7.94 1.70 9.92
N GLY A 34 9.07 1.37 10.54
CA GLY A 34 9.21 0.23 11.45
C GLY A 34 9.45 -1.12 10.76
N ALA A 35 9.26 -1.24 9.45
CA ALA A 35 9.57 -2.47 8.73
C ALA A 35 11.08 -2.68 8.65
N VAL A 36 11.53 -3.88 9.01
CA VAL A 36 12.91 -4.35 8.79
C VAL A 36 13.05 -4.82 7.35
N ALA A 37 14.10 -4.39 6.69
CA ALA A 37 14.47 -4.78 5.34
C ALA A 37 15.99 -4.72 5.19
N GLN A 38 16.54 -5.22 4.10
CA GLN A 38 17.94 -4.97 3.80
C GLN A 38 18.18 -3.45 3.69
N PHE A 39 19.26 -2.97 4.27
CA PHE A 39 19.60 -1.55 4.47
C PHE A 39 18.68 -0.78 5.44
N ALA A 40 17.80 -1.48 6.15
CA ALA A 40 16.96 -0.94 7.22
C ALA A 40 16.84 -1.94 8.39
N ALA A 41 17.97 -2.46 8.87
CA ALA A 41 18.03 -3.52 9.90
C ALA A 41 17.48 -3.10 11.28
N SER A 42 17.41 -1.79 11.54
CA SER A 42 16.85 -1.21 12.77
C SER A 42 15.44 -0.64 12.58
N GLY A 43 14.74 -1.10 11.52
CA GLY A 43 13.45 -0.58 11.12
C GLY A 43 13.57 0.73 10.34
N LYS A 44 12.76 0.87 9.28
CA LYS A 44 12.74 2.10 8.49
C LYS A 44 12.17 3.26 9.29
N GLU A 45 12.83 4.40 9.28
CA GLU A 45 12.42 5.60 10.04
C GLU A 45 11.46 6.50 9.25
N VAL A 46 11.73 6.66 7.95
CA VAL A 46 10.99 7.59 7.09
C VAL A 46 9.68 6.95 6.65
N LYS A 47 8.62 7.77 6.61
CA LYS A 47 7.31 7.32 6.12
C LYS A 47 7.36 6.84 4.67
N LYS A 48 6.44 5.96 4.32
CA LYS A 48 6.20 5.49 2.96
C LYS A 48 5.92 6.66 2.01
N LYS A 49 6.53 6.62 0.82
CA LYS A 49 6.18 7.52 -0.28
C LYS A 49 4.72 7.30 -0.67
N ASP A 50 3.96 8.35 -0.74
CA ASP A 50 2.59 8.34 -1.23
C ASP A 50 2.59 8.55 -2.76
N LEU A 51 2.66 7.44 -3.48
CA LEU A 51 2.67 7.45 -4.94
C LEU A 51 1.31 7.91 -5.51
N ALA A 52 0.22 7.57 -4.84
CA ALA A 52 -1.11 7.95 -5.26
C ALA A 52 -1.29 9.48 -5.21
N SER A 53 -0.93 10.13 -4.10
CA SER A 53 -1.00 11.59 -3.97
C SER A 53 -0.14 12.31 -5.00
N ILE A 54 1.04 11.76 -5.30
CA ILE A 54 1.90 12.31 -6.38
C ILE A 54 1.20 12.23 -7.74
N ALA A 55 0.58 11.10 -8.06
CA ALA A 55 -0.14 10.94 -9.32
C ALA A 55 -1.40 11.81 -9.38
N MET A 56 -2.15 11.92 -8.30
CA MET A 56 -3.33 12.81 -8.21
C MET A 56 -2.98 14.28 -8.40
N SER A 57 -1.76 14.69 -8.04
CA SER A 57 -1.29 16.08 -8.20
C SER A 57 -1.18 16.54 -9.66
N TYR A 58 -1.14 15.63 -10.63
CA TYR A 58 -1.24 15.97 -12.07
C TYR A 58 -2.61 16.57 -12.44
N GLY A 59 -3.67 16.23 -11.70
CA GLY A 59 -5.02 16.76 -11.93
C GLY A 59 -5.79 16.12 -13.09
N TYR A 60 -5.14 15.31 -13.92
CA TYR A 60 -5.73 14.62 -15.09
C TYR A 60 -5.44 13.12 -15.14
N VAL A 61 -4.83 12.55 -14.10
CA VAL A 61 -4.55 11.12 -14.00
C VAL A 61 -5.64 10.45 -13.17
N TYR A 62 -6.25 9.39 -13.70
CA TYR A 62 -7.09 8.51 -12.90
C TYR A 62 -6.19 7.72 -11.94
N VAL A 63 -6.57 7.64 -10.68
CA VAL A 63 -5.77 6.92 -9.66
C VAL A 63 -6.67 6.00 -8.85
N ALA A 64 -6.27 4.74 -8.70
CA ALA A 64 -6.92 3.82 -7.79
C ALA A 64 -5.90 3.09 -6.90
N GLN A 65 -6.30 2.81 -5.67
CA GLN A 65 -5.56 1.96 -4.77
C GLN A 65 -6.45 0.78 -4.40
N VAL A 66 -5.91 -0.44 -4.55
CA VAL A 66 -6.68 -1.68 -4.48
C VAL A 66 -5.96 -2.74 -3.66
N ALA A 67 -6.73 -3.65 -3.07
CA ALA A 67 -6.26 -4.90 -2.48
C ALA A 67 -7.28 -5.99 -2.82
N MET A 68 -6.93 -6.87 -3.76
CA MET A 68 -7.86 -7.83 -4.34
C MET A 68 -8.43 -8.80 -3.30
N GLY A 69 -7.60 -9.25 -2.35
CA GLY A 69 -8.03 -10.12 -1.26
C GLY A 69 -9.00 -9.47 -0.26
N ALA A 70 -9.00 -8.13 -0.19
CA ALA A 70 -9.92 -7.40 0.65
C ALA A 70 -11.28 -7.16 -0.04
N ASP A 71 -11.26 -6.79 -1.33
CA ASP A 71 -12.46 -6.53 -2.13
C ASP A 71 -12.17 -6.74 -3.62
N TYR A 72 -12.53 -7.91 -4.11
CA TYR A 72 -12.39 -8.26 -5.53
C TYR A 72 -13.24 -7.35 -6.44
N ASN A 73 -14.46 -7.02 -6.01
CA ASN A 73 -15.36 -6.20 -6.83
C ASN A 73 -14.85 -4.76 -6.95
N GLN A 74 -14.27 -4.21 -5.88
CA GLN A 74 -13.62 -2.90 -5.92
C GLN A 74 -12.43 -2.90 -6.88
N THR A 75 -11.61 -3.93 -6.85
CA THR A 75 -10.46 -4.09 -7.75
C THR A 75 -10.92 -4.16 -9.20
N LEU A 76 -11.93 -4.99 -9.51
CA LEU A 76 -12.49 -5.11 -10.86
C LEU A 76 -13.09 -3.76 -11.33
N LYS A 77 -13.81 -3.09 -10.46
CA LYS A 77 -14.39 -1.78 -10.77
C LYS A 77 -13.32 -0.73 -11.09
N ALA A 78 -12.23 -0.69 -10.30
CA ALA A 78 -11.12 0.21 -10.54
C ALA A 78 -10.45 -0.04 -11.91
N ILE A 79 -10.29 -1.29 -12.30
CA ILE A 79 -9.76 -1.67 -13.62
C ILE A 79 -10.69 -1.22 -14.74
N LEU A 80 -11.99 -1.49 -14.63
CA LEU A 80 -12.96 -1.10 -15.65
C LEU A 80 -13.06 0.42 -15.79
N GLU A 81 -12.99 1.16 -14.69
CA GLU A 81 -12.98 2.63 -14.73
C GLU A 81 -11.69 3.17 -15.35
N ALA A 82 -10.53 2.54 -15.08
CA ALA A 82 -9.26 2.91 -15.70
C ALA A 82 -9.26 2.67 -17.22
N GLU A 83 -9.81 1.53 -17.67
CA GLU A 83 -9.98 1.21 -19.09
C GLU A 83 -10.91 2.20 -19.82
N ALA A 84 -11.93 2.66 -19.15
CA ALA A 84 -12.88 3.62 -19.72
C ALA A 84 -12.41 5.09 -19.63
N TYR A 85 -11.34 5.36 -18.89
CA TYR A 85 -10.86 6.71 -18.66
C TYR A 85 -10.05 7.20 -19.87
N PRO A 86 -10.40 8.34 -20.50
CA PRO A 86 -9.72 8.85 -21.69
C PRO A 86 -8.44 9.61 -21.33
N GLY A 87 -7.43 8.92 -20.84
CA GLY A 87 -6.16 9.48 -20.39
C GLY A 87 -5.34 8.52 -19.54
N PRO A 88 -4.23 8.98 -18.97
CA PRO A 88 -3.37 8.11 -18.20
C PRO A 88 -4.04 7.69 -16.88
N SER A 89 -3.93 6.41 -16.55
CA SER A 89 -4.38 5.86 -15.29
C SER A 89 -3.29 5.13 -14.53
N LEU A 90 -3.36 5.19 -13.19
CA LEU A 90 -2.47 4.50 -12.28
C LEU A 90 -3.31 3.69 -11.28
N ILE A 91 -3.14 2.37 -11.30
CA ILE A 91 -3.70 1.48 -10.28
C ILE A 91 -2.55 0.96 -9.42
N ILE A 92 -2.66 1.10 -8.10
CA ILE A 92 -1.67 0.64 -7.13
C ILE A 92 -2.30 -0.52 -6.34
N GLY A 93 -1.83 -1.73 -6.60
CA GLY A 93 -2.28 -2.94 -5.88
C GLY A 93 -1.33 -3.31 -4.77
N TYR A 94 -1.84 -3.52 -3.55
CA TYR A 94 -1.05 -4.11 -2.48
C TYR A 94 -0.64 -5.54 -2.88
N ALA A 95 0.63 -5.84 -2.81
CA ALA A 95 1.17 -7.12 -3.24
C ALA A 95 2.07 -7.72 -2.15
N PRO A 96 1.55 -8.63 -1.31
CA PRO A 96 2.36 -9.34 -0.32
C PRO A 96 3.57 -10.03 -0.96
N CYS A 97 4.72 -9.90 -0.31
CA CYS A 97 6.01 -10.43 -0.76
C CYS A 97 6.57 -11.44 0.25
N ILE A 98 7.37 -12.38 -0.22
CA ILE A 98 8.08 -13.33 0.67
C ILE A 98 8.95 -12.60 1.71
N ALA A 99 9.48 -11.42 1.37
CA ALA A 99 10.29 -10.60 2.27
C ALA A 99 9.48 -9.98 3.44
N HIS A 100 8.14 -9.97 3.37
CA HIS A 100 7.30 -9.55 4.50
C HIS A 100 7.34 -10.57 5.64
N GLY A 101 7.52 -11.86 5.32
CA GLY A 101 7.53 -12.91 6.31
C GLY A 101 6.17 -13.09 6.96
N ILE A 102 5.11 -13.24 6.15
CA ILE A 102 3.75 -13.54 6.64
C ILE A 102 3.80 -14.82 7.45
N LYS A 103 3.47 -14.77 8.73
CA LYS A 103 3.58 -15.91 9.65
C LYS A 103 2.72 -17.10 9.24
N LYS A 104 1.58 -16.85 8.59
CA LYS A 104 0.70 -17.87 8.02
C LYS A 104 1.21 -18.45 6.69
N GLY A 105 2.32 -17.91 6.15
CA GLY A 105 2.89 -18.29 4.85
C GLY A 105 2.22 -17.58 3.67
N MET A 106 2.85 -17.66 2.50
CA MET A 106 2.41 -16.96 1.28
C MET A 106 1.05 -17.44 0.75
N GLY A 107 0.61 -18.64 1.10
CA GLY A 107 -0.74 -19.12 0.78
C GLY A 107 -1.87 -18.28 1.40
N ALA A 108 -1.55 -17.50 2.44
CA ALA A 108 -2.48 -16.58 3.11
C ALA A 108 -2.43 -15.14 2.55
N SER A 109 -1.78 -14.89 1.41
CA SER A 109 -1.58 -13.53 0.87
C SER A 109 -2.89 -12.75 0.70
N GLN A 110 -3.95 -13.39 0.20
CA GLN A 110 -5.26 -12.75 0.03
C GLN A 110 -5.91 -12.41 1.38
N GLU A 111 -5.74 -13.25 2.39
CA GLU A 111 -6.19 -12.98 3.75
C GLU A 111 -5.39 -11.82 4.36
N GLU A 112 -4.08 -11.77 4.12
CA GLU A 112 -3.21 -10.69 4.58
C GLU A 112 -3.60 -9.35 3.98
N GLU A 113 -3.92 -9.28 2.68
CA GLU A 113 -4.46 -8.09 2.03
C GLU A 113 -5.77 -7.63 2.70
N LYS A 114 -6.65 -8.57 3.03
CA LYS A 114 -7.90 -8.27 3.74
C LYS A 114 -7.64 -7.70 5.13
N ILE A 115 -6.74 -8.30 5.90
CA ILE A 115 -6.36 -7.82 7.23
C ILE A 115 -5.74 -6.43 7.14
N ALA A 116 -4.89 -6.17 6.14
CA ALA A 116 -4.29 -4.86 5.90
C ALA A 116 -5.36 -3.76 5.70
N VAL A 117 -6.40 -4.04 4.94
CA VAL A 117 -7.51 -3.08 4.74
C VAL A 117 -8.37 -2.95 6.01
N GLU A 118 -8.72 -4.07 6.64
CA GLU A 118 -9.57 -4.09 7.84
C GLU A 118 -8.91 -3.44 9.06
N SER A 119 -7.57 -3.37 9.10
CA SER A 119 -6.80 -2.69 10.16
C SER A 119 -6.46 -1.23 9.86
N GLY A 120 -6.79 -0.75 8.65
CA GLY A 120 -6.43 0.60 8.22
C GLY A 120 -4.96 0.76 7.84
N TYR A 121 -4.22 -0.34 7.68
CA TYR A 121 -2.85 -0.29 7.15
C TYR A 121 -2.83 0.06 5.65
N TRP A 122 -3.79 -0.45 4.90
CA TRP A 122 -4.01 -0.16 3.49
C TRP A 122 -5.42 0.39 3.26
N HIS A 123 -5.56 1.35 2.31
CA HIS A 123 -6.84 1.96 1.97
C HIS A 123 -7.19 1.70 0.51
N ASN A 124 -8.36 1.16 0.24
CA ASN A 124 -8.88 1.06 -1.12
C ASN A 124 -9.65 2.33 -1.45
N PHE A 125 -9.32 2.97 -2.56
CA PHE A 125 -10.01 4.17 -3.03
C PHE A 125 -9.88 4.33 -4.55
N ARG A 126 -10.68 5.23 -5.11
CA ARG A 126 -10.61 5.64 -6.51
C ARG A 126 -10.68 7.16 -6.60
N TYR A 127 -9.87 7.71 -7.50
CA TYR A 127 -9.87 9.13 -7.85
C TYR A 127 -10.04 9.26 -9.35
N ASN A 128 -11.16 9.89 -9.77
CA ASN A 128 -11.45 10.20 -11.17
C ASN A 128 -11.54 11.73 -11.32
N PRO A 129 -10.57 12.39 -11.99
CA PRO A 129 -10.58 13.85 -12.16
C PRO A 129 -11.81 14.37 -12.91
N ASN A 130 -12.42 13.56 -13.77
CA ASN A 130 -13.55 13.92 -14.61
C ASN A 130 -14.92 13.70 -13.95
N ALA A 131 -14.96 13.03 -12.78
CA ALA A 131 -16.20 12.79 -12.07
C ALA A 131 -16.60 14.01 -11.21
N GLU A 132 -17.90 14.21 -11.00
CA GLU A 132 -18.42 15.22 -10.07
C GLU A 132 -17.83 15.02 -8.66
N LYS A 133 -17.92 13.80 -8.14
CA LYS A 133 -17.23 13.38 -6.93
C LYS A 133 -15.90 12.73 -7.30
N LYS A 134 -14.83 13.52 -7.29
CA LYS A 134 -13.51 13.08 -7.74
C LYS A 134 -12.90 11.95 -6.91
N PHE A 135 -13.04 12.00 -5.58
CA PHE A 135 -12.47 11.01 -4.66
C PHE A 135 -13.55 10.15 -4.01
N THR A 136 -13.35 8.84 -4.04
CA THR A 136 -14.21 7.86 -3.37
C THR A 136 -13.35 6.93 -2.53
N LEU A 137 -13.49 7.04 -1.20
CA LEU A 137 -12.92 6.05 -0.28
C LEU A 137 -13.81 4.80 -0.31
N ASP A 138 -13.26 3.69 -0.78
CA ASP A 138 -13.98 2.41 -0.90
C ASP A 138 -13.83 1.56 0.36
N SER A 139 -12.74 1.74 1.11
CA SER A 139 -12.53 1.06 2.39
C SER A 139 -13.55 1.52 3.43
N LYS A 140 -14.07 0.56 4.18
CA LYS A 140 -14.85 0.85 5.39
C LYS A 140 -13.92 1.30 6.53
N PRO A 141 -14.44 1.97 7.56
CA PRO A 141 -13.68 2.23 8.77
C PRO A 141 -13.02 0.95 9.32
N PRO A 142 -11.81 1.04 9.85
CA PRO A 142 -11.12 -0.11 10.41
C PRO A 142 -11.97 -0.82 11.48
N LYS A 143 -11.96 -2.14 11.44
CA LYS A 143 -12.66 -3.00 12.43
C LYS A 143 -11.71 -3.94 13.15
N ARG A 144 -10.41 -3.87 12.85
CA ARG A 144 -9.31 -4.59 13.50
C ARG A 144 -8.30 -3.59 14.02
N GLU A 145 -7.56 -4.00 15.03
CA GLU A 145 -6.43 -3.23 15.53
C GLU A 145 -5.28 -3.21 14.53
N PHE A 146 -4.65 -2.05 14.37
CA PHE A 146 -3.50 -1.90 13.46
C PHE A 146 -2.37 -2.88 13.79
N ARG A 147 -2.16 -3.13 15.08
CA ARG A 147 -1.15 -4.07 15.59
C ARG A 147 -1.39 -5.51 15.14
N GLU A 148 -2.64 -5.94 14.98
CA GLU A 148 -2.98 -7.29 14.52
C GLU A 148 -2.36 -7.59 13.14
N PHE A 149 -2.36 -6.59 12.25
CA PHE A 149 -1.72 -6.73 10.95
C PHE A 149 -0.20 -6.79 11.06
N ILE A 150 0.44 -5.78 11.66
CA ILE A 150 1.91 -5.70 11.66
C ILE A 150 2.55 -6.83 12.47
N GLU A 151 1.91 -7.33 13.50
CA GLU A 151 2.38 -8.49 14.27
C GLU A 151 2.19 -9.83 13.53
N GLY A 152 1.43 -9.85 12.46
CA GLY A 152 1.31 -10.96 11.51
C GLY A 152 2.53 -11.16 10.62
N GLU A 153 3.44 -10.17 10.54
CA GLU A 153 4.57 -10.17 9.62
C GLU A 153 5.93 -10.11 10.34
N VAL A 154 6.86 -10.98 9.94
CA VAL A 154 8.20 -11.07 10.54
C VAL A 154 8.99 -9.76 10.37
N ARG A 155 8.82 -9.02 9.27
CA ARG A 155 9.50 -7.74 9.06
C ARG A 155 9.26 -6.71 10.16
N TYR A 156 8.18 -6.82 10.92
CA TYR A 156 7.89 -5.97 12.09
C TYR A 156 8.27 -6.66 13.39
N THR A 157 7.89 -7.92 13.56
CA THR A 157 8.17 -8.62 14.82
C THR A 157 9.66 -8.89 15.05
N ALA A 158 10.47 -8.94 14.00
CA ALA A 158 11.94 -9.01 14.13
C ALA A 158 12.52 -7.76 14.82
N LEU A 159 11.96 -6.57 14.55
CA LEU A 159 12.36 -5.35 15.27
C LEU A 159 11.92 -5.39 16.73
N GLN A 160 10.71 -5.84 17.00
CA GLN A 160 10.15 -5.95 18.33
C GLN A 160 10.98 -6.90 19.22
N LEU A 161 11.45 -8.00 18.66
CA LEU A 161 12.34 -8.95 19.37
C LEU A 161 13.73 -8.35 19.63
N LYS A 162 14.27 -7.59 18.68
CA LYS A 162 15.63 -7.05 18.77
C LYS A 162 15.72 -5.77 19.58
N ASN A 163 14.74 -4.90 19.47
CA ASN A 163 14.69 -3.59 20.16
C ASN A 163 13.23 -3.20 20.42
N PRO A 164 12.63 -3.66 21.53
CA PRO A 164 11.21 -3.42 21.84
C PRO A 164 10.83 -1.94 21.94
N GLU A 165 11.69 -1.11 22.58
CA GLU A 165 11.40 0.32 22.77
C GLU A 165 11.33 1.05 21.43
N ARG A 166 12.31 0.79 20.56
CA ARG A 166 12.32 1.36 19.21
C ARG A 166 11.16 0.84 18.36
N ALA A 167 10.81 -0.43 18.49
CA ALA A 167 9.66 -1.00 17.81
C ALA A 167 8.37 -0.29 18.19
N GLU A 168 8.16 -0.04 19.48
CA GLU A 168 6.97 0.66 19.97
C GLU A 168 6.87 2.08 19.40
N GLU A 169 7.96 2.84 19.43
CA GLU A 169 8.02 4.17 18.82
C GLU A 169 7.66 4.15 17.32
N LEU A 170 8.34 3.28 16.55
CA LEU A 170 8.17 3.24 15.10
C LEU A 170 6.80 2.68 14.68
N PHE A 171 6.25 1.73 15.43
CA PHE A 171 4.92 1.18 15.14
C PHE A 171 3.81 2.19 15.41
N LYS A 172 3.92 2.99 16.48
CA LYS A 172 3.01 4.10 16.73
C LYS A 172 3.06 5.12 15.58
N ARG A 173 4.27 5.49 15.15
CA ARG A 173 4.45 6.39 13.98
C ARG A 173 3.90 5.79 12.69
N ASN A 174 4.02 4.48 12.49
CA ASN A 174 3.46 3.79 11.33
C ASN A 174 1.95 3.90 11.30
N GLU A 175 1.29 3.66 12.43
CA GLU A 175 -0.16 3.79 12.57
C GLU A 175 -0.62 5.24 12.35
N GLU A 176 0.07 6.23 12.93
CA GLU A 176 -0.21 7.66 12.69
C GLU A 176 -0.06 8.02 11.21
N ASN A 177 1.01 7.54 10.55
CA ASN A 177 1.22 7.73 9.12
C ASN A 177 0.14 7.07 8.26
N ALA A 178 -0.37 5.91 8.65
CA ALA A 178 -1.47 5.23 7.96
C ALA A 178 -2.78 6.02 8.08
N LYS A 179 -3.10 6.53 9.27
CA LYS A 179 -4.28 7.38 9.51
C LYS A 179 -4.24 8.72 8.78
N ALA A 180 -3.04 9.24 8.49
CA ALA A 180 -2.84 10.53 7.82
C ALA A 180 -2.86 10.42 6.28
N ARG A 181 -2.89 9.23 5.72
CA ARG A 181 -3.01 8.97 4.27
C ARG A 181 -4.47 8.89 3.86
#